data_2b3bfec484ed2849c1d8e35436676a71
#
_entry.id   2b3bfec484ed2849c1d8e35436676a71
#
_cell.length_a   1.000
_cell.length_b   1.000
_cell.length_c   1.000
_cell.angle_alpha   90.00
_cell.angle_beta   90.00
_cell.angle_gamma   90.00
#
_symmetry.space_group_name_H-M   'P 1'
#
loop_
_entity.id
_entity.type
_entity.pdbx_description
1 polymer ?
#
loop_
_entity_poly.entity_id
_entity_poly.type
_entity_poly.pdbx_seq_one_letter_code
_entity_poly.pdbx_strand_id
1 'polypeptide(L)'
;SIILPYFLFGCKYCPFLFYAYTADNFFPLFMQCFTLRESLAQYLQKNNKEGSADAFVCTIPPDRKYGDICINIFPAVKTTKTPPPELAQGVLDFMKQENYVTDGNIQGGFVNLFVTDEFYQKELRTWSLPKFEKKNEKIIIDYMGANIGKPLHIGHLCTPLFGQATINLLRLMGYDVTADMHQGDWGGIFGKL
;
A
#
# COMPACT_ATOMS: atom_id res chain seq x y z
N SER A 1 -22.62 4.36 -2.78
CA SER A 1 -21.20 4.74 -3.05
C SER A 1 -20.73 6.06 -2.43
N ILE A 2 -21.52 6.72 -1.56
CA ILE A 2 -21.20 8.09 -1.10
C ILE A 2 -21.06 8.18 0.43
N ILE A 3 -21.14 7.10 1.16
CA ILE A 3 -21.12 7.12 2.64
C ILE A 3 -19.74 6.87 3.25
N LEU A 4 -18.78 6.30 2.52
CA LEU A 4 -17.42 6.08 3.03
C LEU A 4 -16.60 7.35 3.29
N PRO A 5 -16.71 8.45 2.53
CA PRO A 5 -15.90 9.64 2.75
C PRO A 5 -16.14 10.35 4.07
N TYR A 6 -17.34 10.29 4.61
CA TYR A 6 -17.71 11.08 5.80
C TYR A 6 -17.16 10.52 7.13
N PHE A 7 -16.94 9.21 7.22
CA PHE A 7 -16.44 8.60 8.46
C PHE A 7 -14.91 8.68 8.61
N LEU A 8 -14.18 8.94 7.53
CA LEU A 8 -12.71 8.98 7.52
C LEU A 8 -12.14 10.41 7.56
N PHE A 9 -12.97 11.44 7.34
CA PHE A 9 -12.51 12.84 7.31
C PHE A 9 -12.19 13.45 8.69
N GLY A 10 -12.53 12.77 9.78
CA GLY A 10 -12.30 13.27 11.14
C GLY A 10 -10.95 12.92 11.75
N CYS A 11 -10.19 12.01 11.16
CA CYS A 11 -8.93 11.56 11.75
C CYS A 11 -7.73 12.34 11.20
N LYS A 12 -7.35 13.40 11.92
CA LYS A 12 -6.18 14.27 11.65
C LYS A 12 -4.84 13.52 11.66
N TYR A 13 -4.85 12.22 12.02
CA TYR A 13 -3.66 11.40 12.31
C TYR A 13 -3.49 10.19 11.40
N CYS A 14 -4.29 10.03 10.36
CA CYS A 14 -4.13 8.90 9.44
C CYS A 14 -3.88 9.34 7.98
N PRO A 15 -2.68 9.87 7.66
CA PRO A 15 -2.32 10.17 6.28
C PRO A 15 -2.33 8.94 5.36
N PHE A 16 -2.26 7.75 5.93
CA PHE A 16 -2.24 6.48 5.22
C PHE A 16 -3.59 6.08 4.62
N LEU A 17 -4.71 6.36 5.30
CA LEU A 17 -6.05 6.04 4.77
C LEU A 17 -6.46 6.99 3.63
N PHE A 18 -5.92 8.22 3.63
CA PHE A 18 -6.14 9.15 2.54
C PHE A 18 -5.37 8.74 1.26
N TYR A 19 -4.19 8.13 1.43
CA TYR A 19 -3.39 7.59 0.31
C TYR A 19 -4.00 6.31 -0.29
N ALA A 20 -4.73 5.54 0.50
CA ALA A 20 -5.40 4.32 0.03
C ALA A 20 -6.70 4.59 -0.74
N TYR A 21 -7.22 5.81 -0.69
CA TYR A 21 -8.54 6.12 -1.26
C TYR A 21 -8.54 6.40 -2.76
N THR A 22 -7.43 6.75 -3.36
CA THR A 22 -7.34 6.80 -4.82
C THR A 22 -6.98 5.41 -5.31
N ALA A 23 -7.84 4.79 -6.12
CA ALA A 23 -7.64 3.45 -6.68
C ALA A 23 -6.25 3.31 -7.34
N ASP A 24 -5.69 4.43 -7.82
CA ASP A 24 -4.37 4.53 -8.42
C ASP A 24 -3.21 4.44 -7.41
N ASN A 25 -3.47 4.65 -6.10
CA ASN A 25 -2.44 4.68 -5.05
C ASN A 25 -2.51 3.48 -4.08
N PHE A 26 -3.54 2.63 -4.17
CA PHE A 26 -3.65 1.45 -3.31
C PHE A 26 -2.63 0.36 -3.69
N PHE A 27 -2.30 0.27 -4.96
CA PHE A 27 -1.39 -0.72 -5.51
C PHE A 27 0.10 -0.49 -5.16
N PRO A 28 0.65 0.74 -5.13
CA PRO A 28 2.06 0.96 -4.81
C PRO A 28 2.46 0.54 -3.39
N LEU A 29 1.52 0.59 -2.44
CA LEU A 29 1.79 0.17 -1.06
C LEU A 29 1.90 -1.35 -0.94
N PHE A 30 1.22 -2.10 -1.81
CA PHE A 30 1.25 -3.57 -1.85
C PHE A 30 2.35 -4.12 -2.75
N MET A 31 2.78 -3.36 -3.76
CA MET A 31 3.88 -3.76 -4.65
C MET A 31 5.23 -3.23 -4.15
N GLN A 32 5.63 -3.65 -2.96
CA GLN A 32 7.04 -3.66 -2.63
C GLN A 32 7.68 -4.80 -3.44
N CYS A 33 8.06 -4.53 -4.69
CA CYS A 33 8.81 -5.46 -5.52
C CYS A 33 10.18 -5.66 -4.88
N PHE A 34 10.29 -6.62 -3.97
CA PHE A 34 11.52 -6.88 -3.21
C PHE A 34 12.69 -7.17 -4.15
N THR A 35 12.47 -8.03 -5.14
CA THR A 35 13.49 -8.37 -6.13
C THR A 35 13.96 -7.13 -6.89
N LEU A 36 13.05 -6.28 -7.32
CA LEU A 36 13.39 -5.06 -8.04
C LEU A 36 14.17 -4.06 -7.17
N ARG A 37 13.80 -3.94 -5.90
CA ARG A 37 14.51 -3.09 -4.93
C ARG A 37 15.91 -3.59 -4.64
N GLU A 38 16.10 -4.89 -4.53
CA GLU A 38 17.41 -5.51 -4.38
C GLU A 38 18.30 -5.19 -5.59
N SER A 39 17.78 -5.36 -6.82
CA SER A 39 18.52 -5.05 -8.04
C SER A 39 18.85 -3.56 -8.15
N LEU A 40 17.91 -2.66 -7.76
CA LEU A 40 18.17 -1.22 -7.72
C LEU A 40 19.23 -0.84 -6.67
N ALA A 41 19.21 -1.49 -5.51
CA ALA A 41 20.26 -1.30 -4.48
C ALA A 41 21.64 -1.76 -5.00
N GLN A 42 21.71 -2.90 -5.66
CA GLN A 42 22.93 -3.40 -6.30
C GLN A 42 23.43 -2.46 -7.40
N TYR A 43 22.52 -1.89 -8.21
CA TYR A 43 22.85 -0.88 -9.21
C TYR A 43 23.54 0.33 -8.57
N LEU A 44 23.00 0.86 -7.48
CA LEU A 44 23.58 2.00 -6.77
C LEU A 44 24.98 1.66 -6.21
N GLN A 45 25.12 0.51 -5.56
CA GLN A 45 26.42 0.06 -5.02
C GLN A 45 27.47 -0.14 -6.11
N LYS A 46 27.12 -0.83 -7.21
CA LYS A 46 28.03 -1.11 -8.32
C LYS A 46 28.55 0.15 -9.01
N ASN A 47 27.72 1.20 -9.03
CA ASN A 47 28.07 2.47 -9.68
C ASN A 47 28.56 3.54 -8.69
N ASN A 48 28.83 3.18 -7.43
CA ASN A 48 29.24 4.12 -6.36
C ASN A 48 28.34 5.36 -6.27
N LYS A 49 27.02 5.18 -6.51
CA LYS A 49 26.04 6.27 -6.42
C LYS A 49 25.50 6.35 -5.00
N GLU A 50 25.50 7.55 -4.46
CA GLU A 50 24.85 7.84 -3.18
C GLU A 50 23.33 7.72 -3.33
N GLY A 51 22.66 7.12 -2.35
CA GLY A 51 21.20 7.03 -2.32
C GLY A 51 20.69 5.69 -1.80
N SER A 52 19.39 5.62 -1.64
CA SER A 52 18.65 4.39 -1.28
C SER A 52 17.82 3.92 -2.46
N ALA A 53 17.63 2.61 -2.58
CA ALA A 53 16.68 2.02 -3.52
C ALA A 53 15.24 2.55 -3.31
N ASP A 54 14.92 3.04 -2.12
CA ASP A 54 13.63 3.66 -1.80
C ASP A 54 13.38 4.98 -2.55
N ALA A 55 14.44 5.59 -3.09
CA ALA A 55 14.29 6.78 -3.93
C ALA A 55 13.71 6.46 -5.32
N PHE A 56 13.70 5.19 -5.73
CA PHE A 56 13.05 4.76 -6.96
C PHE A 56 11.61 4.37 -6.66
N VAL A 57 10.67 5.03 -7.29
CA VAL A 57 9.24 4.74 -7.10
C VAL A 57 8.77 3.80 -8.21
N CYS A 58 8.45 2.57 -7.83
CA CYS A 58 7.93 1.57 -8.75
C CYS A 58 6.40 1.63 -8.78
N THR A 59 5.83 1.68 -9.98
CA THR A 59 4.39 1.74 -10.24
C THR A 59 4.01 0.82 -11.38
N ILE A 60 2.72 0.57 -11.55
CA ILE A 60 2.20 -0.10 -12.76
C ILE A 60 1.91 0.97 -13.79
N PRO A 61 2.37 0.82 -15.05
CA PRO A 61 2.00 1.73 -16.12
C PRO A 61 0.48 1.75 -16.33
N PRO A 62 -0.08 2.89 -16.77
CA PRO A 62 -1.53 3.01 -17.04
C PRO A 62 -2.01 2.10 -18.19
N ASP A 63 -1.12 1.71 -19.08
CA ASP A 63 -1.40 0.81 -20.20
C ASP A 63 -0.24 -0.19 -20.33
N ARG A 64 -0.56 -1.48 -20.40
CA ARG A 64 0.41 -2.59 -20.52
C ARG A 64 1.29 -2.52 -21.76
N LYS A 65 0.90 -1.77 -22.79
CA LYS A 65 1.76 -1.54 -23.96
C LYS A 65 3.07 -0.84 -23.61
N TYR A 66 3.13 -0.11 -22.50
CA TYR A 66 4.35 0.57 -22.05
C TYR A 66 5.27 -0.36 -21.23
N GLY A 67 4.75 -1.40 -20.64
CA GLY A 67 5.47 -2.36 -19.81
C GLY A 67 4.59 -2.92 -18.69
N ASP A 68 5.15 -3.81 -17.90
CA ASP A 68 4.51 -4.38 -16.72
C ASP A 68 4.80 -3.55 -15.46
N ILE A 69 6.01 -2.97 -15.39
CA ILE A 69 6.48 -2.17 -14.27
C ILE A 69 7.10 -0.88 -14.77
N CYS A 70 6.79 0.22 -14.11
CA CYS A 70 7.34 1.54 -14.38
C CYS A 70 8.15 2.03 -13.18
N ILE A 71 9.41 2.36 -13.39
CA ILE A 71 10.31 2.94 -12.39
C ILE A 71 10.41 4.44 -12.63
N ASN A 72 9.90 5.23 -11.70
CA ASN A 72 10.09 6.68 -11.70
C ASN A 72 11.44 7.00 -11.06
N ILE A 73 12.35 7.57 -11.84
CA ILE A 73 13.71 7.90 -11.40
C ILE A 73 13.86 9.30 -10.82
N PHE A 74 12.88 10.19 -10.99
CA PHE A 74 13.02 11.59 -10.60
C PHE A 74 13.37 11.82 -9.11
N PRO A 75 12.79 11.07 -8.15
CA PRO A 75 13.21 11.20 -6.77
C PRO A 75 14.66 10.77 -6.54
N ALA A 76 15.13 9.75 -7.29
CA ALA A 76 16.51 9.25 -7.18
C ALA A 76 17.54 10.21 -7.81
N VAL A 77 17.16 11.02 -8.78
CA VAL A 77 18.04 12.05 -9.39
C VAL A 77 18.60 13.00 -8.33
N LYS A 78 17.77 13.40 -7.35
CA LYS A 78 18.18 14.32 -6.28
C LYS A 78 19.23 13.72 -5.35
N THR A 79 19.12 12.44 -5.06
CA THR A 79 20.03 11.73 -4.15
C THR A 79 21.31 11.28 -4.85
N THR A 80 21.17 10.77 -6.08
CA THR A 80 22.32 10.28 -6.86
C THR A 80 23.12 11.38 -7.55
N LYS A 81 22.59 12.62 -7.61
CA LYS A 81 23.19 13.76 -8.32
C LYS A 81 23.56 13.45 -9.78
N THR A 82 22.85 12.51 -10.40
CA THR A 82 23.07 12.05 -11.77
C THR A 82 22.02 12.67 -12.69
N PRO A 83 22.36 13.15 -13.91
CA PRO A 83 21.39 13.66 -14.85
C PRO A 83 20.31 12.61 -15.18
N PRO A 84 19.02 13.03 -15.31
CA PRO A 84 17.93 12.09 -15.51
C PRO A 84 18.09 11.14 -16.70
N PRO A 85 18.56 11.58 -17.89
CA PRO A 85 18.75 10.68 -19.03
C PRO A 85 19.82 9.62 -18.77
N GLU A 86 20.91 10.01 -18.12
CA GLU A 86 22.02 9.10 -17.78
C GLU A 86 21.58 8.08 -16.73
N LEU A 87 20.84 8.54 -15.70
CA LEU A 87 20.33 7.65 -14.66
C LEU A 87 19.33 6.66 -15.23
N ALA A 88 18.41 7.11 -16.08
CA ALA A 88 17.42 6.25 -16.73
C ALA A 88 18.10 5.18 -17.60
N GLN A 89 19.06 5.58 -18.41
CA GLN A 89 19.78 4.65 -19.28
C GLN A 89 20.59 3.64 -18.44
N GLY A 90 21.30 4.10 -17.41
CA GLY A 90 22.07 3.21 -16.56
C GLY A 90 21.20 2.21 -15.79
N VAL A 91 20.03 2.63 -15.31
CA VAL A 91 19.04 1.75 -14.67
C VAL A 91 18.51 0.73 -15.69
N LEU A 92 18.15 1.16 -16.88
CA LEU A 92 17.62 0.26 -17.92
C LEU A 92 18.66 -0.79 -18.34
N ASP A 93 19.90 -0.37 -18.60
CA ASP A 93 20.98 -1.26 -19.02
C ASP A 93 21.33 -2.29 -17.93
N PHE A 94 21.27 -1.87 -16.67
CA PHE A 94 21.46 -2.77 -15.54
C PHE A 94 20.30 -3.77 -15.41
N MET A 95 19.06 -3.29 -15.50
CA MET A 95 17.87 -4.14 -15.40
C MET A 95 17.77 -5.16 -16.53
N LYS A 96 18.21 -4.82 -17.73
CA LYS A 96 18.24 -5.77 -18.86
C LYS A 96 19.24 -6.94 -18.68
N GLN A 97 20.13 -6.85 -17.72
CA GLN A 97 21.03 -7.96 -17.36
C GLN A 97 20.36 -8.95 -16.39
N GLU A 98 19.24 -8.57 -15.79
CA GLU A 98 18.49 -9.42 -14.87
C GLU A 98 17.69 -10.48 -15.63
N ASN A 99 17.74 -11.72 -15.20
CA ASN A 99 17.09 -12.86 -15.86
C ASN A 99 15.57 -12.74 -15.97
N TYR A 100 14.96 -11.89 -15.14
CA TYR A 100 13.52 -11.69 -15.08
C TYR A 100 13.02 -10.52 -15.93
N VAL A 101 13.90 -9.77 -16.59
CA VAL A 101 13.54 -8.68 -17.50
C VAL A 101 13.67 -9.15 -18.93
N THR A 102 12.59 -9.10 -19.67
CA THR A 102 12.55 -9.50 -21.10
C THR A 102 12.87 -8.34 -22.02
N ASP A 103 12.38 -7.15 -21.70
CA ASP A 103 12.63 -5.91 -22.45
C ASP A 103 12.35 -4.68 -21.57
N GLY A 104 12.72 -3.51 -22.06
CA GLY A 104 12.43 -2.26 -21.40
C GLY A 104 12.68 -1.05 -22.30
N ASN A 105 12.00 0.04 -21.96
CA ASN A 105 12.12 1.31 -22.67
C ASN A 105 12.11 2.49 -21.70
N ILE A 106 12.56 3.65 -22.19
CA ILE A 106 12.58 4.90 -21.42
C ILE A 106 11.60 5.87 -22.07
N GLN A 107 10.73 6.45 -21.26
CA GLN A 107 9.84 7.54 -21.66
C GLN A 107 9.94 8.70 -20.65
N GLY A 108 10.56 9.79 -21.07
CA GLY A 108 10.73 11.00 -20.25
C GLY A 108 11.57 10.76 -19.02
N GLY A 109 11.40 10.36 -17.99
CA GLY A 109 12.15 10.00 -16.75
C GLY A 109 11.60 8.75 -16.11
N PHE A 110 10.90 7.94 -16.89
CA PHE A 110 10.33 6.67 -16.49
C PHE A 110 11.01 5.54 -17.24
N VAL A 111 11.48 4.55 -16.49
CA VAL A 111 12.03 3.31 -17.03
C VAL A 111 10.94 2.26 -16.94
N ASN A 112 10.43 1.84 -18.07
CA ASN A 112 9.40 0.81 -18.16
C ASN A 112 10.05 -0.53 -18.48
N LEU A 113 9.65 -1.58 -17.76
CA LEU A 113 10.19 -2.94 -17.88
C LEU A 113 9.07 -3.92 -18.23
N PHE A 114 9.38 -4.85 -19.10
CA PHE A 114 8.61 -6.07 -19.31
C PHE A 114 9.29 -7.20 -18.54
N VAL A 115 8.53 -7.93 -17.74
CA VAL A 115 9.06 -8.95 -16.85
C VAL A 115 8.49 -10.34 -17.14
N THR A 116 9.21 -11.37 -16.74
CA THR A 116 8.80 -12.77 -16.93
C THR A 116 7.76 -13.21 -15.88
N ASP A 117 7.08 -14.32 -16.14
CA ASP A 117 6.19 -14.95 -15.16
C ASP A 117 6.95 -15.42 -13.90
N GLU A 118 8.22 -15.81 -14.04
CA GLU A 118 9.07 -16.20 -12.93
C GLU A 118 9.30 -15.05 -11.94
N PHE A 119 9.36 -13.81 -12.43
CA PHE A 119 9.42 -12.63 -11.57
C PHE A 119 8.21 -12.57 -10.64
N TYR A 120 7.00 -12.68 -11.19
CA TYR A 120 5.78 -12.64 -10.40
C TYR A 120 5.69 -13.81 -9.41
N GLN A 121 6.10 -15.02 -9.83
CA GLN A 121 6.13 -16.18 -8.95
C GLN A 121 7.10 -15.97 -7.77
N LYS A 122 8.28 -15.38 -8.03
CA LYS A 122 9.27 -15.07 -7.00
C LYS A 122 8.72 -14.02 -6.02
N GLU A 123 8.15 -12.93 -6.54
CA GLU A 123 7.56 -11.87 -5.73
C GLU A 123 6.43 -12.41 -4.84
N LEU A 124 5.53 -13.25 -5.38
CA LEU A 124 4.45 -13.87 -4.62
C LEU A 124 4.95 -14.82 -3.52
N ARG A 125 6.05 -15.55 -3.75
CA ARG A 125 6.64 -16.43 -2.74
C ARG A 125 7.34 -15.69 -1.61
N THR A 126 7.91 -14.54 -1.91
CA THR A 126 8.62 -13.68 -0.94
C THR A 126 7.69 -12.68 -0.29
N TRP A 127 6.47 -12.52 -0.82
CA TRP A 127 5.51 -11.56 -0.30
C TRP A 127 5.12 -11.87 1.15
N SER A 128 5.18 -10.87 1.98
CA SER A 128 4.73 -10.92 3.35
C SER A 128 4.03 -9.61 3.73
N LEU A 129 3.15 -9.67 4.70
CA LEU A 129 2.57 -8.44 5.26
C LEU A 129 3.69 -7.56 5.84
N PRO A 130 3.65 -6.24 5.59
CA PRO A 130 4.63 -5.32 6.16
C PRO A 130 4.61 -5.41 7.69
N LYS A 131 5.79 -5.45 8.29
CA LYS A 131 5.93 -5.38 9.74
C LYS A 131 6.05 -3.92 10.14
N PHE A 132 5.07 -3.45 10.89
CA PHE A 132 5.10 -2.10 11.46
C PHE A 132 5.67 -2.15 12.88
N GLU A 133 6.40 -1.10 13.24
CA GLU A 133 6.87 -0.92 14.62
C GLU A 133 5.67 -0.66 15.54
N LYS A 134 5.78 -1.16 16.78
CA LYS A 134 4.76 -0.90 17.80
C LYS A 134 4.71 0.59 18.11
N LYS A 135 3.51 1.13 18.09
CA LYS A 135 3.22 2.51 18.49
C LYS A 135 2.71 2.54 19.92
N ASN A 136 3.21 3.52 20.69
CA ASN A 136 2.75 3.74 22.08
C ASN A 136 1.43 4.54 22.14
N GLU A 137 0.56 4.33 21.17
CA GLU A 137 -0.73 5.00 21.09
C GLU A 137 -1.84 4.00 21.25
N LYS A 138 -2.76 4.31 22.19
CA LYS A 138 -3.97 3.52 22.42
C LYS A 138 -5.13 4.10 21.64
N ILE A 139 -5.86 3.24 20.96
CA ILE A 139 -7.04 3.61 20.18
C ILE A 139 -8.21 2.76 20.69
N ILE A 140 -9.33 3.40 20.97
CA ILE A 140 -10.58 2.72 21.28
C ILE A 140 -11.50 2.88 20.07
N ILE A 141 -12.05 1.75 19.60
CA ILE A 141 -13.01 1.73 18.50
C ILE A 141 -14.30 1.11 19.01
N ASP A 142 -15.33 1.95 19.07
CA ASP A 142 -16.69 1.48 19.28
C ASP A 142 -17.32 1.16 17.92
N TYR A 143 -17.89 -0.04 17.80
CA TYR A 143 -18.51 -0.51 16.56
C TYR A 143 -19.68 -1.44 16.88
N MET A 144 -20.61 -1.60 15.93
CA MET A 144 -21.78 -2.47 16.09
C MET A 144 -22.74 -2.06 17.21
N GLY A 145 -23.15 -0.79 17.27
CA GLY A 145 -24.15 -0.31 18.23
C GLY A 145 -25.58 -0.82 17.94
N ALA A 146 -25.76 -2.14 17.80
CA ALA A 146 -27.07 -2.73 17.52
C ALA A 146 -27.94 -2.78 18.78
N ASN A 147 -29.28 -2.58 18.58
CA ASN A 147 -30.25 -2.74 19.65
C ASN A 147 -30.52 -4.24 19.87
N ILE A 148 -30.31 -4.71 21.10
CA ILE A 148 -30.48 -6.12 21.50
C ILE A 148 -31.94 -6.56 21.60
N GLY A 149 -32.89 -5.62 21.64
CA GLY A 149 -34.32 -5.89 21.75
C GLY A 149 -35.01 -6.31 20.42
N LYS A 150 -34.25 -6.56 19.37
CA LYS A 150 -34.78 -7.02 18.08
C LYS A 150 -33.85 -7.95 17.31
N PRO A 151 -34.38 -8.84 16.45
CA PRO A 151 -33.54 -9.67 15.60
C PRO A 151 -32.63 -8.84 14.72
N LEU A 152 -31.38 -9.26 14.57
CA LEU A 152 -30.44 -8.68 13.62
C LEU A 152 -30.84 -9.05 12.19
N HIS A 153 -30.61 -8.13 11.27
CA HIS A 153 -30.78 -8.35 9.82
C HIS A 153 -29.50 -7.98 9.07
N ILE A 154 -29.43 -8.27 7.79
CA ILE A 154 -28.24 -8.09 6.95
C ILE A 154 -27.65 -6.68 7.05
N GLY A 155 -28.47 -5.65 7.21
CA GLY A 155 -28.01 -4.28 7.35
C GLY A 155 -27.19 -4.03 8.63
N HIS A 156 -27.35 -4.85 9.68
CA HIS A 156 -26.55 -4.74 10.89
C HIS A 156 -25.16 -5.38 10.75
N LEU A 157 -24.88 -6.17 9.70
CA LEU A 157 -23.58 -6.80 9.47
C LEU A 157 -22.54 -5.84 8.94
N CYS A 158 -22.91 -4.77 8.26
CA CYS A 158 -21.98 -3.82 7.67
C CYS A 158 -21.08 -3.17 8.75
N THR A 159 -21.68 -2.68 9.82
CA THR A 159 -20.95 -1.97 10.89
C THR A 159 -19.90 -2.84 11.57
N PRO A 160 -20.23 -4.08 12.04
CA PRO A 160 -19.20 -4.94 12.64
C PRO A 160 -18.12 -5.37 11.66
N LEU A 161 -18.44 -5.60 10.37
CA LEU A 161 -17.43 -5.96 9.38
C LEU A 161 -16.43 -4.81 9.15
N PHE A 162 -16.92 -3.59 8.98
CA PHE A 162 -16.06 -2.41 8.84
C PHE A 162 -15.27 -2.13 10.12
N GLY A 163 -15.91 -2.21 11.28
CA GLY A 163 -15.25 -2.00 12.56
C GLY A 163 -14.12 -3.02 12.79
N GLN A 164 -14.40 -4.30 12.58
CA GLN A 164 -13.40 -5.35 12.74
C GLN A 164 -12.26 -5.22 11.72
N ALA A 165 -12.56 -4.90 10.46
CA ALA A 165 -11.52 -4.66 9.45
C ALA A 165 -10.62 -3.49 9.85
N THR A 166 -11.21 -2.39 10.33
CA THR A 166 -10.46 -1.22 10.81
C THR A 166 -9.57 -1.56 12.00
N ILE A 167 -10.10 -2.31 12.98
CA ILE A 167 -9.33 -2.77 14.15
C ILE A 167 -8.14 -3.62 13.70
N ASN A 168 -8.35 -4.56 12.79
CA ASN A 168 -7.30 -5.43 12.30
C ASN A 168 -6.21 -4.64 11.56
N LEU A 169 -6.58 -3.66 10.74
CA LEU A 169 -5.63 -2.79 10.05
C LEU A 169 -4.82 -1.95 11.03
N LEU A 170 -5.44 -1.34 12.01
CA LEU A 170 -4.74 -0.53 13.01
C LEU A 170 -3.80 -1.37 13.87
N ARG A 171 -4.21 -2.58 14.28
CA ARG A 171 -3.33 -3.52 14.98
C ARG A 171 -2.14 -3.94 14.12
N LEU A 172 -2.38 -4.21 12.82
CA LEU A 172 -1.30 -4.48 11.86
C LEU A 172 -0.32 -3.31 11.77
N MET A 173 -0.82 -2.07 11.81
CA MET A 173 -0.02 -0.84 11.79
C MET A 173 0.71 -0.56 13.12
N GLY A 174 0.60 -1.44 14.10
CA GLY A 174 1.33 -1.36 15.37
C GLY A 174 0.63 -0.61 16.51
N TYR A 175 -0.61 -0.17 16.32
CA TYR A 175 -1.39 0.48 17.38
C TYR A 175 -1.91 -0.52 18.43
N ASP A 176 -2.02 -0.07 19.67
CA ASP A 176 -2.74 -0.79 20.73
C ASP A 176 -4.23 -0.46 20.62
N VAL A 177 -5.01 -1.41 20.07
CA VAL A 177 -6.43 -1.17 19.77
C VAL A 177 -7.32 -1.98 20.69
N THR A 178 -8.12 -1.27 21.47
CA THR A 178 -9.23 -1.82 22.25
C THR A 178 -10.51 -1.73 21.40
N ALA A 179 -11.14 -2.87 21.20
CA ALA A 179 -12.44 -2.97 20.56
C ALA A 179 -13.53 -2.84 21.65
N ASP A 180 -14.45 -1.95 21.44
CA ASP A 180 -15.63 -1.78 22.30
C ASP A 180 -16.90 -2.03 21.49
N MET A 181 -17.94 -2.46 22.17
CA MET A 181 -19.24 -2.73 21.57
C MET A 181 -20.34 -2.23 22.47
N HIS A 182 -20.75 -1.02 22.26
CA HIS A 182 -21.87 -0.42 22.97
C HIS A 182 -23.18 -0.91 22.39
N GLN A 183 -23.85 -1.79 23.11
CA GLN A 183 -25.13 -2.34 22.66
C GLN A 183 -26.31 -1.45 23.13
N GLY A 184 -27.29 -1.28 22.26
CA GLY A 184 -28.51 -0.56 22.60
C GLY A 184 -29.43 -1.42 23.46
N ASP A 185 -29.42 -1.20 24.77
CA ASP A 185 -30.26 -1.87 25.75
C ASP A 185 -31.36 -0.96 26.31
N TRP A 186 -31.58 0.18 25.66
CA TRP A 186 -32.48 1.24 26.09
C TRP A 186 -33.61 1.46 25.10
N GLY A 187 -34.77 1.90 25.64
CA GLY A 187 -35.91 2.37 24.85
C GLY A 187 -37.06 1.40 24.78
N GLY A 188 -38.17 1.83 24.12
CA GLY A 188 -39.43 1.11 24.10
C GLY A 188 -39.40 -0.27 23.44
N ILE A 189 -38.40 -0.55 22.60
CA ILE A 189 -38.24 -1.88 21.98
C ILE A 189 -37.69 -2.86 23.04
N PHE A 190 -36.69 -2.44 23.83
CA PHE A 190 -36.17 -3.26 24.89
C PHE A 190 -37.16 -3.46 26.04
N GLY A 191 -37.94 -2.43 26.37
CA GLY A 191 -38.94 -2.52 27.41
C GLY A 191 -40.17 -3.40 27.08
N LYS A 192 -40.22 -3.99 25.86
CA LYS A 192 -41.26 -4.94 25.44
C LYS A 192 -40.80 -6.40 25.46
N LEU A 193 -39.51 -6.64 25.78
CA LEU A 193 -38.96 -7.97 26.04
C LEU A 193 -39.34 -8.44 27.44
#